data_0d59d8784ee67d93ebc27dec1c261a58
#
_entry.id   0d59d8784ee67d93ebc27dec1c261a58
#
_cell.length_a   1.000
_cell.length_b   1.000
_cell.length_c   1.000
_cell.angle_alpha   90.00
_cell.angle_beta   90.00
_cell.angle_gamma   90.00
#
_symmetry.space_group_name_H-M   'P 1'
#
loop_
_entity.id
_entity.type
_entity.pdbx_description
1 polymer ?
#
loop_
_entity_poly.entity_id
_entity_poly.type
_entity_poly.pdbx_seq_one_letter_code
_entity_poly.pdbx_strand_id
1 'polypeptide(L)'
;DAPGMLAETDEYMAGGKRPARVYRVVNGIAVLPVTGTLVHRLGGMRPFSGMTGYDGIVACLQQAMADSQVRGVLLDIDSPGGQAAGAFDCADMIYRLRQQKPVWALCNDTACSAAMLLASACSRRLVTQTSRIGSIGVMMSHVSYAGHLAQAGVDITLIYAGAHKVDGNQFEALPAEVRQDMQQRVDAAHRMFAEKVAMYTGLSVDAVTGTEAAVFEGQSAIKAGLADELINASDAISVMAAALNTHDTGGTMPQLTATEAAAQENQRVMGILTCQEAKGREQLATMLAGQQGMSIEQARAILAAAAPQQPVASAQSEADRIMACEEANGREQLAATLAAMPEMTVEKARPILAASPQA
;
A
#
# COMPACT_ATOMS: atom_id res chain seq x y z
N ASP A 1 -24.02 15.60 -25.68
CA ASP A 1 -24.22 16.83 -24.92
C ASP A 1 -23.99 16.52 -23.46
N ALA A 2 -22.83 16.86 -22.95
CA ALA A 2 -22.58 16.94 -21.52
C ALA A 2 -22.79 18.41 -21.10
N PRO A 3 -23.99 18.82 -20.72
CA PRO A 3 -24.23 20.16 -20.26
C PRO A 3 -23.80 20.23 -18.79
N GLY A 4 -22.90 21.07 -18.47
CA GLY A 4 -22.69 21.38 -17.07
C GLY A 4 -21.28 21.76 -16.68
N MET A 5 -20.23 21.13 -17.21
CA MET A 5 -18.87 21.53 -16.86
C MET A 5 -18.39 22.85 -17.50
N LEU A 6 -19.01 23.26 -18.60
CA LEU A 6 -18.68 24.55 -19.29
C LEU A 6 -19.45 25.72 -18.70
N ALA A 7 -20.67 25.51 -18.17
CA ALA A 7 -21.47 26.57 -17.57
C ALA A 7 -20.89 27.08 -16.25
N GLU A 8 -20.23 26.19 -15.46
CA GLU A 8 -19.61 26.57 -14.18
C GLU A 8 -18.28 27.32 -14.35
N THR A 9 -17.61 27.18 -15.50
CA THR A 9 -16.39 27.95 -15.80
C THR A 9 -16.70 29.39 -16.21
N ASP A 10 -17.88 29.66 -16.75
CA ASP A 10 -18.29 31.03 -17.15
C ASP A 10 -18.66 31.89 -15.93
N GLU A 11 -19.21 31.32 -14.87
CA GLU A 11 -19.48 32.03 -13.62
C GLU A 11 -18.20 32.52 -12.92
N TYR A 12 -17.09 31.83 -13.11
CA TYR A 12 -15.80 32.22 -12.55
C TYR A 12 -15.23 33.48 -13.23
N MET A 13 -15.38 33.58 -14.53
CA MET A 13 -14.89 34.72 -15.29
C MET A 13 -15.71 35.99 -15.07
N ALA A 14 -16.90 35.87 -14.46
CA ALA A 14 -17.81 36.98 -14.17
C ALA A 14 -17.55 37.71 -12.83
N GLY A 15 -16.41 37.49 -12.16
CA GLY A 15 -15.98 38.30 -11.01
C GLY A 15 -16.09 37.66 -9.65
N GLY A 16 -16.21 36.35 -9.58
CA GLY A 16 -16.17 35.58 -8.32
C GLY A 16 -14.77 35.53 -7.70
N LYS A 17 -14.67 35.74 -6.38
CA LYS A 17 -13.43 35.62 -5.61
C LYS A 17 -12.92 34.19 -5.40
N ARG A 18 -13.57 33.16 -5.98
CA ARG A 18 -13.20 31.75 -5.84
C ARG A 18 -12.76 31.17 -7.17
N PRO A 19 -11.72 30.33 -7.22
CA PRO A 19 -11.35 29.64 -8.45
C PRO A 19 -12.53 28.79 -8.94
N ALA A 20 -12.79 28.76 -10.25
CA ALA A 20 -13.83 27.96 -10.85
C ALA A 20 -13.65 26.50 -10.48
N ARG A 21 -14.71 25.86 -10.03
CA ARG A 21 -14.71 24.43 -9.80
C ARG A 21 -14.66 23.71 -11.14
N VAL A 22 -13.73 22.79 -11.28
CA VAL A 22 -13.64 21.91 -12.44
C VAL A 22 -14.33 20.55 -12.22
N TYR A 23 -15.07 20.43 -11.12
CA TYR A 23 -15.83 19.26 -10.72
C TYR A 23 -17.23 19.66 -10.22
N ARG A 24 -18.16 18.72 -10.29
CA ARG A 24 -19.52 18.90 -9.76
C ARG A 24 -19.56 18.51 -8.27
N VAL A 25 -20.26 19.28 -7.45
CA VAL A 25 -20.52 18.94 -6.04
C VAL A 25 -21.99 18.58 -5.87
N VAL A 26 -22.26 17.38 -5.38
CA VAL A 26 -23.62 16.86 -5.09
C VAL A 26 -23.62 16.32 -3.67
N ASN A 27 -24.51 16.82 -2.81
CA ASN A 27 -24.61 16.41 -1.41
C ASN A 27 -23.29 16.46 -0.62
N GLY A 28 -22.44 17.44 -0.95
CA GLY A 28 -21.10 17.57 -0.36
C GLY A 28 -20.04 16.62 -0.93
N ILE A 29 -20.36 15.87 -1.97
CA ILE A 29 -19.44 15.00 -2.68
C ILE A 29 -18.97 15.66 -3.95
N ALA A 30 -17.66 15.88 -4.10
CA ALA A 30 -17.05 16.29 -5.36
C ALA A 30 -16.95 15.06 -6.27
N VAL A 31 -17.57 15.12 -7.44
CA VAL A 31 -17.53 14.04 -8.45
C VAL A 31 -16.51 14.43 -9.52
N LEU A 32 -15.44 13.63 -9.62
CA LEU A 32 -14.34 13.81 -10.57
C LEU A 32 -14.39 12.71 -11.62
N PRO A 33 -14.72 13.01 -12.89
CA PRO A 33 -14.67 12.04 -13.96
C PRO A 33 -13.21 11.71 -14.32
N VAL A 34 -12.88 10.41 -14.37
CA VAL A 34 -11.59 9.88 -14.81
C VAL A 34 -11.85 8.97 -15.99
N THR A 35 -11.83 9.53 -17.21
CA THR A 35 -12.34 8.83 -18.38
C THR A 35 -11.29 8.73 -19.50
N GLY A 36 -11.42 7.65 -20.31
CA GLY A 36 -10.57 7.42 -21.48
C GLY A 36 -9.12 7.10 -21.12
N THR A 37 -8.19 7.27 -22.04
CA THR A 37 -6.77 6.97 -21.84
C THR A 37 -6.12 7.95 -20.88
N LEU A 38 -5.41 7.43 -19.87
CA LEU A 38 -4.67 8.24 -18.91
C LEU A 38 -3.30 8.63 -19.46
N VAL A 39 -2.96 9.92 -19.37
CA VAL A 39 -1.69 10.44 -19.86
C VAL A 39 -0.99 11.29 -18.80
N HIS A 40 0.34 11.42 -18.92
CA HIS A 40 1.13 12.11 -17.90
C HIS A 40 0.68 13.57 -17.71
N ARG A 41 0.54 14.32 -18.78
CA ARG A 41 0.17 15.74 -18.74
C ARG A 41 -0.74 16.09 -19.91
N LEU A 42 -1.86 16.68 -19.59
CA LEU A 42 -2.80 17.21 -20.58
C LEU A 42 -3.26 18.65 -20.25
N GLY A 43 -2.87 19.19 -19.09
CA GLY A 43 -3.23 20.52 -18.64
C GLY A 43 -4.70 20.70 -18.26
N GLY A 44 -5.48 19.64 -18.18
CA GLY A 44 -6.90 19.71 -17.79
C GLY A 44 -7.63 18.37 -17.81
N MET A 45 -8.80 18.34 -17.17
CA MET A 45 -9.70 17.18 -17.11
C MET A 45 -10.72 17.16 -18.27
N ARG A 46 -10.41 17.75 -19.44
CA ARG A 46 -11.37 17.80 -20.54
C ARG A 46 -11.19 16.61 -21.48
N PRO A 47 -12.14 15.65 -21.51
CA PRO A 47 -12.05 14.46 -22.33
C PRO A 47 -12.41 14.70 -23.82
N PHE A 48 -12.28 15.92 -24.35
CA PHE A 48 -12.53 16.18 -25.77
C PHE A 48 -11.68 15.34 -26.72
N SER A 49 -10.56 14.78 -26.22
CA SER A 49 -9.68 13.91 -26.98
C SER A 49 -9.81 12.43 -26.54
N GLY A 50 -10.74 12.09 -25.62
CA GLY A 50 -10.80 10.75 -25.02
C GLY A 50 -9.61 10.45 -24.08
N MET A 51 -8.96 11.48 -23.54
CA MET A 51 -7.81 11.35 -22.64
C MET A 51 -8.01 12.19 -21.37
N THR A 52 -7.43 11.70 -20.26
CA THR A 52 -7.39 12.41 -18.97
C THR A 52 -5.95 12.53 -18.48
N GLY A 53 -5.52 13.74 -18.12
CA GLY A 53 -4.17 13.98 -17.57
C GLY A 53 -4.09 13.69 -16.06
N TYR A 54 -3.02 13.02 -15.60
CA TYR A 54 -2.77 12.86 -14.16
C TYR A 54 -2.59 14.20 -13.45
N ASP A 55 -1.98 15.19 -14.11
CA ASP A 55 -1.83 16.54 -13.60
C ASP A 55 -3.20 17.22 -13.36
N GLY A 56 -4.17 17.00 -14.25
CA GLY A 56 -5.53 17.47 -14.10
C GLY A 56 -6.24 16.81 -12.91
N ILE A 57 -6.11 15.48 -12.75
CA ILE A 57 -6.68 14.74 -11.60
C ILE A 57 -6.14 15.29 -10.29
N VAL A 58 -4.82 15.46 -10.20
CA VAL A 58 -4.16 15.98 -8.98
C VAL A 58 -4.62 17.41 -8.67
N ALA A 59 -4.69 18.29 -9.67
CA ALA A 59 -5.15 19.66 -9.48
C ALA A 59 -6.61 19.72 -8.96
N CYS A 60 -7.51 18.92 -9.54
CA CYS A 60 -8.90 18.83 -9.09
C CYS A 60 -9.02 18.28 -7.67
N LEU A 61 -8.25 17.24 -7.34
CA LEU A 61 -8.21 16.69 -5.98
C LEU A 61 -7.76 17.73 -4.97
N GLN A 62 -6.68 18.45 -5.24
CA GLN A 62 -6.18 19.51 -4.36
C GLN A 62 -7.22 20.63 -4.18
N GLN A 63 -7.90 21.03 -5.25
CA GLN A 63 -8.99 22.02 -5.19
C GLN A 63 -10.15 21.49 -4.33
N ALA A 64 -10.57 20.22 -4.50
CA ALA A 64 -11.63 19.61 -3.71
C ALA A 64 -11.26 19.48 -2.22
N MET A 65 -9.99 19.20 -1.90
CA MET A 65 -9.51 19.18 -0.51
C MET A 65 -9.60 20.56 0.15
N ALA A 66 -9.32 21.62 -0.59
CA ALA A 66 -9.38 23.00 -0.08
C ALA A 66 -10.81 23.56 -0.01
N ASP A 67 -11.78 22.96 -0.70
CA ASP A 67 -13.15 23.45 -0.77
C ASP A 67 -13.95 23.05 0.49
N SER A 68 -14.41 24.03 1.27
CA SER A 68 -15.20 23.81 2.49
C SER A 68 -16.58 23.18 2.26
N GLN A 69 -17.12 23.23 1.03
CA GLN A 69 -18.39 22.61 0.68
C GLN A 69 -18.22 21.13 0.30
N VAL A 70 -16.98 20.67 0.12
CA VAL A 70 -16.66 19.27 -0.19
C VAL A 70 -16.31 18.53 1.08
N ARG A 71 -17.06 17.48 1.37
CA ARG A 71 -16.84 16.56 2.50
C ARG A 71 -16.14 15.28 2.09
N GLY A 72 -16.23 14.91 0.80
CA GLY A 72 -15.59 13.74 0.23
C GLY A 72 -15.51 13.85 -1.30
N VAL A 73 -14.69 13.00 -1.90
CA VAL A 73 -14.45 12.96 -3.34
C VAL A 73 -14.80 11.59 -3.90
N LEU A 74 -15.57 11.55 -4.98
CA LEU A 74 -15.86 10.34 -5.75
C LEU A 74 -15.16 10.44 -7.10
N LEU A 75 -14.18 9.58 -7.35
CA LEU A 75 -13.60 9.38 -8.67
C LEU A 75 -14.56 8.50 -9.47
N ASP A 76 -15.21 9.04 -10.49
CA ASP A 76 -16.05 8.30 -11.42
C ASP A 76 -15.18 7.81 -12.58
N ILE A 77 -14.79 6.53 -12.52
CA ILE A 77 -13.74 5.97 -13.37
C ILE A 77 -14.37 5.14 -14.50
N ASP A 78 -14.03 5.53 -15.72
CA ASP A 78 -14.27 4.77 -16.94
C ASP A 78 -13.03 4.87 -17.85
N SER A 79 -12.02 4.03 -17.58
CA SER A 79 -10.71 4.12 -18.21
C SER A 79 -10.03 2.76 -18.36
N PRO A 80 -9.47 2.45 -19.53
CA PRO A 80 -8.64 1.27 -19.73
C PRO A 80 -7.24 1.39 -19.11
N GLY A 81 -6.90 2.55 -18.51
CA GLY A 81 -5.57 2.89 -18.08
C GLY A 81 -4.84 3.78 -19.06
N GLY A 82 -3.52 3.69 -19.10
CA GLY A 82 -2.72 4.54 -19.98
C GLY A 82 -1.23 4.55 -19.64
N GLN A 83 -0.60 5.71 -19.74
CA GLN A 83 0.84 5.85 -19.52
C GLN A 83 1.24 5.52 -18.07
N ALA A 84 2.35 4.79 -17.92
CA ALA A 84 2.94 4.52 -16.61
C ALA A 84 3.56 5.78 -15.99
N ALA A 85 4.11 6.67 -16.84
CA ALA A 85 4.70 7.94 -16.40
C ALA A 85 3.64 8.83 -15.73
N GLY A 86 3.86 9.20 -14.47
CA GLY A 86 2.97 10.02 -13.65
C GLY A 86 1.84 9.26 -12.96
N ALA A 87 1.56 8.00 -13.31
CA ALA A 87 0.48 7.21 -12.71
C ALA A 87 0.73 6.94 -11.23
N PHE A 88 1.95 6.54 -10.87
CA PHE A 88 2.35 6.23 -9.50
C PHE A 88 2.32 7.47 -8.60
N ASP A 89 2.82 8.59 -9.08
CA ASP A 89 2.77 9.87 -8.35
C ASP A 89 1.33 10.33 -8.10
N CYS A 90 0.46 10.18 -9.10
CA CYS A 90 -0.96 10.49 -8.97
C CYS A 90 -1.64 9.58 -7.95
N ALA A 91 -1.39 8.27 -7.99
CA ALA A 91 -1.92 7.32 -7.03
C ALA A 91 -1.43 7.59 -5.59
N ASP A 92 -0.14 7.87 -5.41
CA ASP A 92 0.42 8.27 -4.12
C ASP A 92 -0.22 9.57 -3.59
N MET A 93 -0.55 10.51 -4.47
CA MET A 93 -1.26 11.73 -4.09
C MET A 93 -2.69 11.41 -3.62
N ILE A 94 -3.44 10.57 -4.33
CA ILE A 94 -4.77 10.10 -3.91
C ILE A 94 -4.67 9.44 -2.53
N TYR A 95 -3.72 8.53 -2.34
CA TYR A 95 -3.52 7.81 -1.10
C TYR A 95 -3.23 8.73 0.09
N ARG A 96 -2.46 9.80 -0.11
CA ARG A 96 -2.21 10.82 0.90
C ARG A 96 -3.44 11.68 1.18
N LEU A 97 -4.12 12.15 0.13
CA LEU A 97 -5.25 13.05 0.25
C LEU A 97 -6.48 12.39 0.85
N ARG A 98 -6.66 11.05 0.70
CA ARG A 98 -7.77 10.32 1.31
C ARG A 98 -7.77 10.36 2.84
N GLN A 99 -6.67 10.77 3.47
CA GLN A 99 -6.58 10.97 4.93
C GLN A 99 -7.16 12.32 5.38
N GLN A 100 -7.29 13.29 4.46
CA GLN A 100 -7.87 14.60 4.76
C GLN A 100 -9.39 14.60 4.58
N LYS A 101 -9.84 14.06 3.43
CA LYS A 101 -11.25 13.82 3.12
C LYS A 101 -11.34 12.46 2.42
N PRO A 102 -12.37 11.64 2.71
CA PRO A 102 -12.55 10.36 2.04
C PRO A 102 -12.57 10.52 0.51
N VAL A 103 -11.73 9.72 -0.17
CA VAL A 103 -11.70 9.61 -1.63
C VAL A 103 -12.13 8.20 -1.99
N TRP A 104 -13.27 8.06 -2.65
CA TRP A 104 -13.79 6.78 -3.13
C TRP A 104 -13.64 6.68 -4.64
N ALA A 105 -13.54 5.46 -5.15
CA ALA A 105 -13.61 5.17 -6.56
C ALA A 105 -14.95 4.49 -6.88
N LEU A 106 -15.65 4.98 -7.89
CA LEU A 106 -16.71 4.27 -8.58
C LEU A 106 -16.11 3.76 -9.90
N CYS A 107 -15.86 2.46 -9.97
CA CYS A 107 -15.50 1.79 -11.22
C CYS A 107 -16.80 1.56 -12.00
N ASN A 108 -17.20 2.55 -12.77
CA ASN A 108 -18.53 2.61 -13.36
C ASN A 108 -18.68 1.67 -14.57
N ASP A 109 -17.68 1.67 -15.48
CA ASP A 109 -17.59 0.71 -16.58
C ASP A 109 -16.23 0.02 -16.56
N THR A 110 -15.15 0.73 -16.88
CA THR A 110 -13.80 0.15 -16.93
C THR A 110 -12.86 0.88 -15.96
N ALA A 111 -12.14 0.14 -15.12
CA ALA A 111 -11.05 0.65 -14.31
C ALA A 111 -9.86 -0.31 -14.36
N CYS A 112 -9.13 -0.28 -15.49
CA CYS A 112 -8.06 -1.23 -15.78
C CYS A 112 -6.67 -0.56 -15.75
N SER A 113 -5.63 -1.38 -15.50
CA SER A 113 -4.23 -0.95 -15.56
C SER A 113 -3.98 0.30 -14.69
N ALA A 114 -3.46 1.39 -15.24
CA ALA A 114 -3.21 2.62 -14.48
C ALA A 114 -4.48 3.17 -13.78
N ALA A 115 -5.67 2.98 -14.36
CA ALA A 115 -6.92 3.38 -13.71
C ALA A 115 -7.21 2.52 -12.48
N MET A 116 -6.87 1.22 -12.49
CA MET A 116 -6.94 0.35 -11.32
C MET A 116 -5.94 0.78 -10.24
N LEU A 117 -4.75 1.26 -10.62
CA LEU A 117 -3.79 1.82 -9.68
C LEU A 117 -4.40 3.02 -8.92
N LEU A 118 -5.05 3.95 -9.65
CA LEU A 118 -5.73 5.09 -9.02
C LEU A 118 -6.89 4.65 -8.13
N ALA A 119 -7.73 3.71 -8.59
CA ALA A 119 -8.83 3.16 -7.81
C ALA A 119 -8.33 2.48 -6.53
N SER A 120 -7.23 1.72 -6.61
CA SER A 120 -6.60 1.05 -5.47
C SER A 120 -6.15 2.04 -4.40
N ALA A 121 -5.70 3.23 -4.80
CA ALA A 121 -5.27 4.28 -3.88
C ALA A 121 -6.42 4.97 -3.13
N CYS A 122 -7.68 4.76 -3.55
CA CYS A 122 -8.87 5.27 -2.88
C CYS A 122 -9.16 4.52 -1.58
N SER A 123 -9.92 5.13 -0.66
CA SER A 123 -10.31 4.50 0.61
C SER A 123 -11.42 3.46 0.46
N ARG A 124 -12.20 3.52 -0.63
CA ARG A 124 -13.24 2.52 -0.97
C ARG A 124 -13.41 2.44 -2.47
N ARG A 125 -13.62 1.24 -2.99
CA ARG A 125 -13.77 0.91 -4.40
C ARG A 125 -15.14 0.28 -4.63
N LEU A 126 -16.00 1.02 -5.32
CA LEU A 126 -17.33 0.58 -5.69
C LEU A 126 -17.29 0.04 -7.13
N VAL A 127 -17.96 -1.06 -7.38
CA VAL A 127 -18.09 -1.67 -8.72
C VAL A 127 -19.55 -1.85 -9.09
N THR A 128 -19.88 -1.70 -10.38
CA THR A 128 -21.20 -2.07 -10.90
C THR A 128 -21.23 -3.55 -11.29
N GLN A 129 -22.41 -4.07 -11.62
CA GLN A 129 -22.59 -5.48 -11.98
C GLN A 129 -21.74 -5.92 -13.16
N THR A 130 -21.51 -5.03 -14.12
CA THR A 130 -20.82 -5.28 -15.39
C THR A 130 -19.50 -4.55 -15.50
N SER A 131 -19.10 -3.80 -14.48
CA SER A 131 -17.81 -3.09 -14.51
C SER A 131 -16.63 -4.04 -14.53
N ARG A 132 -15.61 -3.65 -15.26
CA ARG A 132 -14.40 -4.43 -15.54
C ARG A 132 -13.21 -3.76 -14.88
N ILE A 133 -12.58 -4.44 -13.92
CA ILE A 133 -11.45 -3.90 -13.18
C ILE A 133 -10.27 -4.88 -13.14
N GLY A 134 -9.08 -4.39 -12.87
CA GLY A 134 -7.88 -5.21 -12.81
C GLY A 134 -6.87 -4.83 -13.90
N SER A 135 -6.45 -5.79 -14.72
CA SER A 135 -5.37 -5.59 -15.69
C SER A 135 -4.13 -4.96 -15.04
N ILE A 136 -3.75 -5.49 -13.85
CA ILE A 136 -2.58 -5.02 -13.09
C ILE A 136 -1.35 -5.61 -13.75
N GLY A 137 -0.96 -4.97 -14.85
CA GLY A 137 0.15 -5.41 -15.69
C GLY A 137 0.77 -4.24 -16.44
N VAL A 138 1.94 -4.46 -17.01
CA VAL A 138 2.69 -3.48 -17.79
C VAL A 138 3.04 -4.10 -19.14
N MET A 139 2.90 -3.34 -20.20
CA MET A 139 3.29 -3.77 -21.53
C MET A 139 4.15 -2.72 -22.23
N MET A 140 5.05 -3.17 -23.06
CA MET A 140 5.81 -2.37 -24.00
C MET A 140 5.70 -3.05 -25.37
N SER A 141 5.54 -2.28 -26.43
CA SER A 141 5.50 -2.80 -27.80
C SER A 141 6.63 -2.24 -28.62
N HIS A 142 7.20 -3.06 -29.49
CA HIS A 142 8.14 -2.66 -30.53
C HIS A 142 7.57 -3.05 -31.90
N VAL A 143 7.66 -2.13 -32.84
CA VAL A 143 7.26 -2.36 -34.23
C VAL A 143 8.50 -2.23 -35.11
N SER A 144 8.76 -3.24 -35.96
CA SER A 144 9.84 -3.19 -36.94
C SER A 144 9.27 -3.08 -38.36
N TYR A 145 9.73 -2.08 -39.09
CA TYR A 145 9.45 -1.93 -40.54
C TYR A 145 10.57 -2.46 -41.42
N ALA A 146 11.60 -3.11 -40.86
CA ALA A 146 12.78 -3.61 -41.61
C ALA A 146 12.40 -4.43 -42.86
N GLY A 147 11.46 -5.35 -42.73
CA GLY A 147 11.00 -6.17 -43.87
C GLY A 147 10.27 -5.37 -44.95
N HIS A 148 9.44 -4.38 -44.55
CA HIS A 148 8.74 -3.51 -45.49
C HIS A 148 9.71 -2.60 -46.24
N LEU A 149 10.67 -2.01 -45.55
CA LEU A 149 11.70 -1.15 -46.15
C LEU A 149 12.56 -1.90 -47.14
N ALA A 150 12.98 -3.11 -46.78
CA ALA A 150 13.74 -3.98 -47.70
C ALA A 150 12.95 -4.31 -48.99
N GLN A 151 11.66 -4.61 -48.89
CA GLN A 151 10.78 -4.86 -50.05
C GLN A 151 10.59 -3.59 -50.92
N ALA A 152 10.57 -2.41 -50.26
CA ALA A 152 10.44 -1.14 -50.94
C ALA A 152 11.76 -0.62 -51.54
N GLY A 153 12.87 -1.33 -51.32
CA GLY A 153 14.21 -0.91 -51.79
C GLY A 153 14.74 0.33 -51.04
N VAL A 154 14.28 0.56 -49.85
CA VAL A 154 14.70 1.69 -49.01
C VAL A 154 15.71 1.22 -47.97
N ASP A 155 16.91 1.82 -48.04
CA ASP A 155 17.99 1.57 -47.07
C ASP A 155 18.12 2.75 -46.13
N ILE A 156 18.02 2.51 -44.79
CA ILE A 156 18.14 3.51 -43.75
C ILE A 156 19.41 3.26 -42.95
N THR A 157 20.36 4.19 -43.02
CA THR A 157 21.58 4.17 -42.23
C THR A 157 21.46 5.05 -41.03
N LEU A 158 21.51 4.50 -39.81
CA LEU A 158 21.52 5.25 -38.58
C LEU A 158 22.96 5.64 -38.24
N ILE A 159 23.20 6.95 -38.06
CA ILE A 159 24.50 7.50 -37.61
C ILE A 159 24.29 8.09 -36.22
N TYR A 160 24.93 7.52 -35.23
CA TYR A 160 24.68 7.87 -33.83
C TYR A 160 25.94 7.80 -32.97
N ALA A 161 25.90 8.44 -31.80
CA ALA A 161 26.87 8.35 -30.74
C ALA A 161 26.20 7.91 -29.44
N GLY A 162 26.78 6.90 -28.79
CA GLY A 162 26.25 6.24 -27.61
C GLY A 162 25.55 4.92 -27.95
N ALA A 163 26.02 3.79 -27.40
CA ALA A 163 25.63 2.45 -27.76
C ALA A 163 24.11 2.20 -27.74
N HIS A 164 23.40 2.81 -26.77
CA HIS A 164 21.96 2.59 -26.57
C HIS A 164 21.07 3.68 -27.23
N LYS A 165 21.62 4.55 -28.08
CA LYS A 165 20.86 5.67 -28.64
C LYS A 165 19.78 5.24 -29.62
N VAL A 166 19.96 4.12 -30.27
CA VAL A 166 19.08 3.60 -31.31
C VAL A 166 18.37 2.30 -30.88
N ASP A 167 18.51 1.89 -29.62
CA ASP A 167 17.85 0.69 -29.10
C ASP A 167 16.34 0.81 -29.29
N GLY A 168 15.74 -0.25 -29.85
CA GLY A 168 14.32 -0.29 -30.14
C GLY A 168 13.86 0.63 -31.27
N ASN A 169 14.78 1.06 -32.17
CA ASN A 169 14.40 1.74 -33.39
C ASN A 169 13.52 0.85 -34.28
N GLN A 170 12.68 1.49 -35.11
CA GLN A 170 11.71 0.79 -35.95
C GLN A 170 12.25 0.31 -37.30
N PHE A 171 13.48 0.69 -37.66
CA PHE A 171 14.05 0.43 -38.96
C PHE A 171 14.81 -0.90 -39.04
N GLU A 172 15.10 -1.49 -37.91
CA GLU A 172 15.84 -2.73 -37.76
C GLU A 172 15.02 -3.76 -36.97
N ALA A 173 15.40 -5.05 -37.10
CA ALA A 173 14.86 -6.09 -36.23
C ALA A 173 15.36 -5.83 -34.78
N LEU A 174 14.51 -6.09 -33.78
CA LEU A 174 14.87 -5.90 -32.39
C LEU A 174 15.94 -6.90 -31.95
N PRO A 175 17.13 -6.45 -31.55
CA PRO A 175 18.18 -7.33 -31.05
C PRO A 175 17.74 -8.04 -29.76
N ALA A 176 18.22 -9.29 -29.55
CA ALA A 176 17.84 -10.09 -28.40
C ALA A 176 18.22 -9.45 -27.05
N GLU A 177 19.38 -8.80 -26.97
CA GLU A 177 19.85 -8.08 -25.79
C GLU A 177 18.99 -6.86 -25.46
N VAL A 178 18.58 -6.08 -26.46
CA VAL A 178 17.68 -4.94 -26.30
C VAL A 178 16.29 -5.41 -25.84
N ARG A 179 15.79 -6.52 -26.43
CA ARG A 179 14.55 -7.15 -25.98
C ARG A 179 14.62 -7.57 -24.51
N GLN A 180 15.75 -8.16 -24.09
CA GLN A 180 15.94 -8.56 -22.69
C GLN A 180 15.96 -7.36 -21.73
N ASP A 181 16.62 -6.26 -22.10
CA ASP A 181 16.62 -5.03 -21.33
C ASP A 181 15.20 -4.43 -21.21
N MET A 182 14.46 -4.38 -22.32
CA MET A 182 13.06 -3.95 -22.30
C MET A 182 12.19 -4.83 -21.40
N GLN A 183 12.38 -6.17 -21.40
CA GLN A 183 11.66 -7.08 -20.53
C GLN A 183 11.96 -6.81 -19.06
N GLN A 184 13.22 -6.62 -18.69
CA GLN A 184 13.60 -6.29 -17.32
C GLN A 184 12.93 -4.99 -16.82
N ARG A 185 12.80 -3.98 -17.68
CA ARG A 185 12.11 -2.72 -17.35
C ARG A 185 10.60 -2.95 -17.14
N VAL A 186 9.97 -3.78 -17.97
CA VAL A 186 8.56 -4.15 -17.83
C VAL A 186 8.34 -4.92 -16.52
N ASP A 187 9.21 -5.89 -16.22
CA ASP A 187 9.13 -6.68 -14.98
C ASP A 187 9.31 -5.83 -13.73
N ALA A 188 10.25 -4.89 -13.75
CA ALA A 188 10.46 -3.95 -12.64
C ALA A 188 9.24 -3.02 -12.44
N ALA A 189 8.66 -2.51 -13.53
CA ALA A 189 7.46 -1.67 -13.46
C ALA A 189 6.23 -2.47 -13.00
N HIS A 190 6.08 -3.73 -13.43
CA HIS A 190 5.01 -4.61 -12.96
C HIS A 190 5.13 -4.90 -11.45
N ARG A 191 6.34 -5.19 -10.97
CA ARG A 191 6.59 -5.39 -9.55
C ARG A 191 6.22 -4.14 -8.74
N MET A 192 6.66 -2.96 -9.16
CA MET A 192 6.31 -1.69 -8.52
C MET A 192 4.79 -1.49 -8.50
N PHE A 193 4.10 -1.83 -9.59
CA PHE A 193 2.63 -1.75 -9.66
C PHE A 193 1.98 -2.66 -8.62
N ALA A 194 2.38 -3.93 -8.57
CA ALA A 194 1.84 -4.90 -7.62
C ALA A 194 2.10 -4.47 -6.16
N GLU A 195 3.30 -4.00 -5.84
CA GLU A 195 3.66 -3.50 -4.51
C GLU A 195 2.80 -2.30 -4.10
N LYS A 196 2.54 -1.36 -5.02
CA LYS A 196 1.68 -0.20 -4.75
C LYS A 196 0.22 -0.60 -4.52
N VAL A 197 -0.34 -1.47 -5.37
CA VAL A 197 -1.70 -1.99 -5.18
C VAL A 197 -1.81 -2.73 -3.85
N ALA A 198 -0.85 -3.60 -3.53
CA ALA A 198 -0.79 -4.31 -2.26
C ALA A 198 -0.78 -3.33 -1.06
N MET A 199 0.08 -2.32 -1.11
CA MET A 199 0.18 -1.29 -0.08
C MET A 199 -1.15 -0.52 0.11
N TYR A 200 -1.83 -0.17 -0.98
CA TYR A 200 -3.06 0.63 -0.91
C TYR A 200 -4.27 -0.16 -0.45
N THR A 201 -4.35 -1.44 -0.81
CA THR A 201 -5.52 -2.31 -0.60
C THR A 201 -5.41 -3.21 0.62
N GLY A 202 -4.19 -3.46 1.12
CA GLY A 202 -3.91 -4.44 2.16
C GLY A 202 -3.79 -5.88 1.66
N LEU A 203 -3.85 -6.11 0.35
CA LEU A 203 -3.56 -7.42 -0.25
C LEU A 203 -2.06 -7.75 -0.14
N SER A 204 -1.71 -9.03 -0.22
CA SER A 204 -0.31 -9.41 -0.40
C SER A 204 0.15 -9.14 -1.84
N VAL A 205 1.45 -8.88 -2.03
CA VAL A 205 2.03 -8.72 -3.36
C VAL A 205 1.78 -9.97 -4.21
N ASP A 206 1.91 -11.16 -3.62
CA ASP A 206 1.66 -12.44 -4.29
C ASP A 206 0.20 -12.59 -4.74
N ALA A 207 -0.78 -12.11 -3.95
CA ALA A 207 -2.18 -12.10 -4.36
C ALA A 207 -2.41 -11.19 -5.56
N VAL A 208 -1.74 -10.04 -5.61
CA VAL A 208 -1.84 -9.10 -6.73
C VAL A 208 -1.14 -9.64 -7.97
N THR A 209 0.09 -10.12 -7.87
CA THR A 209 0.82 -10.72 -9.00
C THR A 209 0.16 -12.00 -9.51
N GLY A 210 -0.42 -12.80 -8.62
CA GLY A 210 -1.18 -14.01 -8.96
C GLY A 210 -2.45 -13.75 -9.78
N THR A 211 -2.88 -12.49 -9.93
CA THR A 211 -3.95 -12.14 -10.89
C THR A 211 -3.52 -12.23 -12.33
N GLU A 212 -2.21 -12.30 -12.62
CA GLU A 212 -1.63 -12.38 -13.97
C GLU A 212 -2.22 -11.34 -14.93
N ALA A 213 -2.44 -10.13 -14.43
CA ALA A 213 -3.09 -9.03 -15.14
C ALA A 213 -4.51 -9.36 -15.67
N ALA A 214 -5.21 -10.31 -15.06
CA ALA A 214 -6.58 -10.64 -15.42
C ALA A 214 -7.53 -9.45 -15.14
N VAL A 215 -8.66 -9.44 -15.84
CA VAL A 215 -9.77 -8.51 -15.65
C VAL A 215 -10.90 -9.25 -14.94
N PHE A 216 -11.48 -8.62 -13.93
CA PHE A 216 -12.55 -9.15 -13.10
C PHE A 216 -13.79 -8.29 -13.28
N GLU A 217 -14.96 -8.93 -13.29
CA GLU A 217 -16.24 -8.25 -13.44
C GLU A 217 -17.08 -8.33 -12.16
N GLY A 218 -17.70 -7.22 -11.78
CA GLY A 218 -18.66 -7.13 -10.70
C GLY A 218 -18.28 -7.92 -9.46
N GLN A 219 -19.06 -8.97 -9.14
CA GLN A 219 -18.83 -9.79 -7.94
C GLN A 219 -17.48 -10.54 -7.93
N SER A 220 -16.91 -10.85 -9.10
CA SER A 220 -15.60 -11.51 -9.16
C SER A 220 -14.46 -10.58 -8.73
N ALA A 221 -14.61 -9.28 -8.95
CA ALA A 221 -13.69 -8.25 -8.50
C ALA A 221 -13.63 -8.16 -6.96
N ILE A 222 -14.79 -8.28 -6.29
CA ILE A 222 -14.87 -8.32 -4.83
C ILE A 222 -14.19 -9.58 -4.29
N LYS A 223 -14.45 -10.74 -4.91
CA LYS A 223 -13.81 -12.01 -4.51
C LYS A 223 -12.28 -11.97 -4.67
N ALA A 224 -11.79 -11.24 -5.65
CA ALA A 224 -10.36 -11.02 -5.86
C ALA A 224 -9.75 -9.98 -4.88
N GLY A 225 -10.56 -9.32 -4.05
CA GLY A 225 -10.13 -8.25 -3.13
C GLY A 225 -9.81 -6.93 -3.82
N LEU A 226 -10.11 -6.80 -5.12
CA LEU A 226 -9.85 -5.59 -5.90
C LEU A 226 -10.95 -4.54 -5.77
N ALA A 227 -12.14 -4.92 -5.27
CA ALA A 227 -13.25 -4.03 -4.99
C ALA A 227 -13.85 -4.34 -3.62
N ASP A 228 -14.57 -3.36 -3.05
CA ASP A 228 -15.13 -3.45 -1.70
C ASP A 228 -16.63 -3.70 -1.72
N GLU A 229 -17.36 -3.16 -2.72
CA GLU A 229 -18.81 -3.22 -2.77
C GLU A 229 -19.36 -3.19 -4.19
N LEU A 230 -20.43 -3.99 -4.42
CA LEU A 230 -21.20 -3.98 -5.65
C LEU A 230 -22.41 -3.05 -5.48
N ILE A 231 -22.60 -2.12 -6.42
CA ILE A 231 -23.57 -1.04 -6.32
C ILE A 231 -24.16 -0.71 -7.69
N ASN A 232 -25.31 -0.05 -7.73
CA ASN A 232 -25.74 0.65 -8.93
C ASN A 232 -25.05 2.02 -8.99
N ALA A 233 -24.55 2.42 -10.14
CA ALA A 233 -23.82 3.67 -10.29
C ALA A 233 -24.60 4.90 -9.83
N SER A 234 -25.94 4.91 -10.05
CA SER A 234 -26.85 5.97 -9.60
C SER A 234 -26.84 6.18 -8.08
N ASP A 235 -26.50 5.14 -7.31
CA ASP A 235 -26.61 5.15 -5.86
C ASP A 235 -25.29 5.56 -5.17
N ALA A 236 -24.18 5.61 -5.92
CA ALA A 236 -22.84 5.82 -5.37
C ALA A 236 -22.71 7.12 -4.54
N ILE A 237 -23.27 8.22 -5.03
CA ILE A 237 -23.24 9.52 -4.33
C ILE A 237 -24.04 9.46 -3.03
N SER A 238 -25.25 8.87 -3.08
CA SER A 238 -26.11 8.76 -1.89
C SER A 238 -25.52 7.84 -0.83
N VAL A 239 -24.94 6.72 -1.24
CA VAL A 239 -24.23 5.79 -0.34
C VAL A 239 -23.02 6.45 0.30
N MET A 240 -22.22 7.16 -0.48
CA MET A 240 -21.08 7.91 0.06
C MET A 240 -21.53 9.01 1.01
N ALA A 241 -22.55 9.81 0.64
CA ALA A 241 -23.07 10.87 1.48
C ALA A 241 -23.65 10.32 2.81
N ALA A 242 -24.36 9.20 2.76
CA ALA A 242 -24.88 8.52 3.95
C ALA A 242 -23.74 8.04 4.86
N ALA A 243 -22.69 7.43 4.30
CA ALA A 243 -21.53 7.00 5.06
C ALA A 243 -20.81 8.18 5.75
N LEU A 244 -20.69 9.33 5.07
CA LEU A 244 -20.11 10.54 5.67
C LEU A 244 -21.00 11.17 6.73
N ASN A 245 -22.34 11.08 6.60
CA ASN A 245 -23.28 11.56 7.62
C ASN A 245 -23.25 10.70 8.87
N THR A 246 -23.02 9.39 8.76
CA THR A 246 -22.86 8.51 9.93
C THR A 246 -21.55 8.81 10.68
N HIS A 247 -20.54 9.31 9.99
CA HIS A 247 -19.32 9.83 10.65
C HIS A 247 -19.54 11.21 11.31
N ASP A 248 -20.46 12.04 10.78
CA ASP A 248 -20.80 13.36 11.34
C ASP A 248 -21.85 13.28 12.47
N THR A 249 -22.79 12.32 12.41
CA THR A 249 -23.85 12.09 13.43
C THR A 249 -23.49 11.01 14.43
N GLY A 250 -22.59 10.12 14.11
CA GLY A 250 -21.77 9.43 15.08
C GLY A 250 -20.93 10.55 15.67
N GLY A 251 -21.53 11.14 16.74
CA GLY A 251 -20.87 12.14 17.50
C GLY A 251 -19.40 11.85 17.60
N THR A 252 -18.60 12.84 17.89
CA THR A 252 -17.29 12.66 18.45
C THR A 252 -17.14 11.19 18.82
N MET A 253 -16.46 10.37 18.01
CA MET A 253 -15.82 9.22 18.65
C MET A 253 -15.24 9.88 19.88
N PRO A 254 -15.67 9.53 21.11
CA PRO A 254 -15.04 10.13 22.25
C PRO A 254 -13.58 9.96 21.91
N GLN A 255 -12.87 11.06 21.76
CA GLN A 255 -11.43 11.02 21.75
C GLN A 255 -11.18 10.24 23.02
N LEU A 256 -10.89 8.92 22.83
CA LEU A 256 -10.64 8.05 23.97
C LEU A 256 -9.73 8.90 24.81
N THR A 257 -10.17 9.30 25.97
CA THR A 257 -9.30 10.06 26.87
C THR A 257 -8.01 9.28 26.92
N ALA A 258 -6.88 9.93 27.08
CA ALA A 258 -5.60 9.20 27.14
C ALA A 258 -5.69 7.98 28.08
N THR A 259 -6.57 8.03 29.06
CA THR A 259 -6.90 6.95 29.98
C THR A 259 -7.70 5.81 29.31
N GLU A 260 -8.67 6.11 28.46
CA GLU A 260 -9.46 5.08 27.76
C GLU A 260 -8.67 4.43 26.62
N ALA A 261 -7.86 5.21 25.90
CA ALA A 261 -6.94 4.65 24.90
C ALA A 261 -5.88 3.75 25.56
N ALA A 262 -5.35 4.14 26.72
CA ALA A 262 -4.45 3.31 27.49
C ALA A 262 -5.15 2.05 28.03
N ALA A 263 -6.41 2.15 28.46
CA ALA A 263 -7.19 0.99 28.91
C ALA A 263 -7.48 0.01 27.78
N GLN A 264 -7.81 0.49 26.59
CA GLN A 264 -8.06 -0.34 25.41
C GLN A 264 -6.77 -1.02 24.94
N GLU A 265 -5.65 -0.31 24.93
CA GLU A 265 -4.34 -0.90 24.59
C GLU A 265 -3.90 -1.91 25.64
N ASN A 266 -4.10 -1.64 26.92
CA ASN A 266 -3.85 -2.62 27.98
C ASN A 266 -4.72 -3.87 27.83
N GLN A 267 -5.98 -3.73 27.45
CA GLN A 267 -6.88 -4.85 27.20
C GLN A 267 -6.40 -5.69 26.00
N ARG A 268 -5.93 -5.03 24.93
CA ARG A 268 -5.33 -5.68 23.76
C ARG A 268 -4.07 -6.47 24.16
N VAL A 269 -3.13 -5.81 24.84
CA VAL A 269 -1.87 -6.42 25.28
C VAL A 269 -2.14 -7.61 26.20
N MET A 270 -3.01 -7.44 27.19
CA MET A 270 -3.38 -8.52 28.12
C MET A 270 -4.10 -9.66 27.38
N GLY A 271 -4.97 -9.34 26.42
CA GLY A 271 -5.65 -10.36 25.60
C GLY A 271 -4.68 -11.22 24.79
N ILE A 272 -3.57 -10.66 24.30
CA ILE A 272 -2.52 -11.41 23.60
C ILE A 272 -1.69 -12.26 24.59
N LEU A 273 -1.28 -11.66 25.69
CA LEU A 273 -0.42 -12.35 26.67
C LEU A 273 -1.12 -13.49 27.42
N THR A 274 -2.44 -13.41 27.62
CA THR A 274 -3.21 -14.37 28.41
C THR A 274 -4.01 -15.36 27.59
N CYS A 275 -3.98 -15.28 26.24
CA CYS A 275 -4.69 -16.24 25.41
C CYS A 275 -4.12 -17.65 25.56
N GLN A 276 -4.93 -18.65 25.26
CA GLN A 276 -4.55 -20.07 25.44
C GLN A 276 -3.34 -20.44 24.57
N GLU A 277 -3.24 -19.83 23.39
CA GLU A 277 -2.17 -20.05 22.42
C GLU A 277 -0.82 -19.44 22.86
N ALA A 278 -0.82 -18.52 23.82
CA ALA A 278 0.39 -17.93 24.40
C ALA A 278 1.12 -18.85 25.37
N LYS A 279 0.44 -19.88 25.91
CA LYS A 279 1.06 -20.82 26.85
C LYS A 279 2.20 -21.57 26.19
N GLY A 280 3.39 -21.52 26.83
CA GLY A 280 4.63 -22.08 26.29
C GLY A 280 5.23 -21.31 25.12
N ARG A 281 4.76 -20.07 24.89
CA ARG A 281 5.25 -19.16 23.83
C ARG A 281 5.33 -17.72 24.33
N GLU A 282 5.62 -17.53 25.61
CA GLU A 282 5.52 -16.25 26.31
C GLU A 282 6.38 -15.15 25.68
N GLN A 283 7.58 -15.51 25.18
CA GLN A 283 8.45 -14.55 24.49
C GLN A 283 7.85 -14.07 23.17
N LEU A 284 7.29 -14.99 22.38
CA LEU A 284 6.62 -14.63 21.12
C LEU A 284 5.36 -13.81 21.39
N ALA A 285 4.56 -14.18 22.40
CA ALA A 285 3.39 -13.42 22.79
C ALA A 285 3.76 -12.00 23.23
N THR A 286 4.86 -11.82 23.96
CA THR A 286 5.36 -10.50 24.37
C THR A 286 5.80 -9.66 23.14
N MET A 287 6.48 -10.25 22.17
CA MET A 287 6.86 -9.57 20.94
C MET A 287 5.62 -9.11 20.14
N LEU A 288 4.63 -9.99 19.98
CA LEU A 288 3.40 -9.67 19.25
C LEU A 288 2.57 -8.60 19.99
N ALA A 289 2.51 -8.65 21.31
CA ALA A 289 1.84 -7.64 22.12
C ALA A 289 2.47 -6.25 21.98
N GLY A 290 3.78 -6.17 21.77
CA GLY A 290 4.51 -4.92 21.54
C GLY A 290 4.35 -4.33 20.14
N GLN A 291 3.78 -5.06 19.18
CA GLN A 291 3.54 -4.54 17.83
C GLN A 291 2.27 -3.69 17.78
N GLN A 292 2.42 -2.41 17.41
CA GLN A 292 1.29 -1.51 17.23
C GLN A 292 0.38 -1.99 16.08
N GLY A 293 -0.93 -2.01 16.33
CA GLY A 293 -1.92 -2.43 15.32
C GLY A 293 -2.14 -3.95 15.21
N MET A 294 -1.39 -4.78 15.93
CA MET A 294 -1.62 -6.22 15.99
C MET A 294 -2.92 -6.52 16.75
N SER A 295 -3.90 -7.16 16.10
CA SER A 295 -5.13 -7.58 16.78
C SER A 295 -4.91 -8.86 17.61
N ILE A 296 -5.77 -9.10 18.63
CA ILE A 296 -5.72 -10.32 19.43
C ILE A 296 -5.90 -11.55 18.54
N GLU A 297 -6.78 -11.49 17.54
CA GLU A 297 -7.04 -12.62 16.62
C GLU A 297 -5.83 -12.93 15.72
N GLN A 298 -5.17 -11.90 15.19
CA GLN A 298 -3.94 -12.07 14.42
C GLN A 298 -2.82 -12.67 15.25
N ALA A 299 -2.63 -12.17 16.49
CA ALA A 299 -1.63 -12.71 17.40
C ALA A 299 -1.91 -14.16 17.76
N ARG A 300 -3.19 -14.53 18.01
CA ARG A 300 -3.59 -15.92 18.28
C ARG A 300 -3.30 -16.84 17.10
N ALA A 301 -3.56 -16.41 15.88
CA ALA A 301 -3.26 -17.18 14.67
C ALA A 301 -1.75 -17.47 14.52
N ILE A 302 -0.91 -16.45 14.76
CA ILE A 302 0.55 -16.59 14.73
C ILE A 302 1.04 -17.52 15.87
N LEU A 303 0.53 -17.33 17.08
CA LEU A 303 0.88 -18.16 18.24
C LEU A 303 0.46 -19.62 18.05
N ALA A 304 -0.70 -19.87 17.45
CA ALA A 304 -1.17 -21.22 17.15
C ALA A 304 -0.28 -21.94 16.11
N ALA A 305 0.25 -21.21 15.13
CA ALA A 305 1.12 -21.73 14.10
C ALA A 305 2.58 -21.95 14.56
N ALA A 306 3.00 -21.27 15.65
CA ALA A 306 4.35 -21.40 16.18
C ALA A 306 4.52 -22.69 17.00
N ALA A 307 5.69 -23.33 16.90
CA ALA A 307 6.02 -24.46 17.79
C ALA A 307 6.14 -23.97 19.25
N PRO A 308 5.70 -24.79 20.25
CA PRO A 308 5.92 -24.47 21.66
C PRO A 308 7.42 -24.32 21.92
N GLN A 309 7.83 -23.25 22.58
CA GLN A 309 9.19 -23.14 23.07
C GLN A 309 9.40 -24.18 24.16
N GLN A 310 10.42 -25.02 24.00
CA GLN A 310 10.89 -25.84 25.13
C GLN A 310 11.31 -24.88 26.25
N PRO A 311 11.00 -25.14 27.51
CA PRO A 311 11.47 -24.34 28.61
C PRO A 311 12.99 -24.28 28.52
N VAL A 312 13.53 -23.11 28.27
CA VAL A 312 14.95 -22.85 28.41
C VAL A 312 15.20 -23.05 29.87
N ALA A 313 15.91 -24.15 30.23
CA ALA A 313 16.40 -24.33 31.58
C ALA A 313 17.05 -23.00 31.97
N SER A 314 16.58 -22.37 33.05
CA SER A 314 17.10 -21.11 33.54
C SER A 314 18.62 -21.24 33.57
N ALA A 315 19.32 -20.49 32.71
CA ALA A 315 20.77 -20.46 32.76
C ALA A 315 21.11 -19.92 34.16
N GLN A 316 21.63 -20.80 35.04
CA GLN A 316 22.14 -20.39 36.34
C GLN A 316 23.12 -19.24 36.07
N SER A 317 22.95 -18.13 36.79
CA SER A 317 23.87 -16.99 36.62
C SER A 317 25.30 -17.46 36.91
N GLU A 318 26.31 -16.87 36.30
CA GLU A 318 27.71 -17.24 36.62
C GLU A 318 27.99 -17.10 38.11
N ALA A 319 27.34 -16.19 38.83
CA ALA A 319 27.40 -16.05 40.26
C ALA A 319 26.85 -17.33 41.00
N ASP A 320 25.70 -17.85 40.56
CA ASP A 320 25.12 -19.07 41.12
C ASP A 320 26.01 -20.30 40.85
N ARG A 321 26.61 -20.36 39.68
CA ARG A 321 27.54 -21.43 39.28
C ARG A 321 28.85 -21.38 40.06
N ILE A 322 29.37 -20.20 40.39
CA ILE A 322 30.54 -20.02 41.26
C ILE A 322 30.21 -20.48 42.70
N MET A 323 29.06 -20.09 43.21
CA MET A 323 28.64 -20.51 44.57
C MET A 323 28.36 -22.00 44.73
N ALA A 324 27.96 -22.65 43.66
CA ALA A 324 27.59 -24.06 43.62
C ALA A 324 28.74 -25.01 43.21
N CYS A 325 29.94 -24.52 42.86
CA CYS A 325 31.03 -25.39 42.45
C CYS A 325 31.68 -26.11 43.67
N GLU A 326 32.25 -27.27 43.44
CA GLU A 326 32.84 -28.11 44.50
C GLU A 326 33.95 -27.39 45.27
N GLU A 327 34.73 -26.55 44.58
CA GLU A 327 35.83 -25.81 45.17
C GLU A 327 35.39 -24.67 46.08
N ALA A 328 34.08 -24.32 46.06
CA ALA A 328 33.49 -23.33 46.96
C ALA A 328 33.20 -23.89 48.36
N ASN A 329 33.10 -25.22 48.49
CA ASN A 329 32.84 -25.85 49.79
C ASN A 329 33.96 -25.53 50.80
N GLY A 330 33.57 -24.99 51.96
CA GLY A 330 34.50 -24.53 52.99
C GLY A 330 35.23 -23.24 52.63
N ARG A 331 34.76 -22.51 51.60
CA ARG A 331 35.31 -21.22 51.12
C ARG A 331 34.22 -20.27 50.70
N GLU A 332 33.05 -20.34 51.33
CA GLU A 332 31.80 -19.66 50.95
C GLU A 332 31.99 -18.14 50.86
N GLN A 333 32.79 -17.54 51.77
CA GLN A 333 33.04 -16.11 51.76
C GLN A 333 33.88 -15.66 50.53
N LEU A 334 34.87 -16.47 50.16
CA LEU A 334 35.70 -16.18 48.97
C LEU A 334 34.89 -16.42 47.70
N ALA A 335 34.07 -17.47 47.66
CA ALA A 335 33.17 -17.75 46.53
C ALA A 335 32.15 -16.61 46.32
N ALA A 336 31.58 -16.06 47.40
CA ALA A 336 30.67 -14.91 47.32
C ALA A 336 31.39 -13.65 46.83
N THR A 337 32.63 -13.45 47.24
CA THR A 337 33.45 -12.31 46.79
C THR A 337 33.73 -12.41 45.29
N LEU A 338 34.12 -13.60 44.80
CA LEU A 338 34.40 -13.83 43.38
C LEU A 338 33.11 -13.73 42.53
N ALA A 339 31.99 -14.24 43.05
CA ALA A 339 30.69 -14.17 42.38
C ALA A 339 30.18 -12.73 42.20
N ALA A 340 30.62 -11.79 43.06
CA ALA A 340 30.27 -10.37 42.97
C ALA A 340 31.20 -9.57 42.04
N MET A 341 32.28 -10.16 41.53
CA MET A 341 33.23 -9.45 40.64
C MET A 341 32.70 -9.37 39.21
N PRO A 342 32.76 -8.21 38.55
CA PRO A 342 32.43 -8.07 37.13
C PRO A 342 33.30 -8.99 36.29
N GLU A 343 32.71 -9.65 35.27
CA GLU A 343 33.39 -10.57 34.34
C GLU A 343 34.05 -11.83 34.95
N MET A 344 33.75 -12.16 36.18
CA MET A 344 34.17 -13.40 36.82
C MET A 344 33.29 -14.56 36.31
N THR A 345 33.92 -15.59 35.77
CA THR A 345 33.25 -16.85 35.37
C THR A 345 33.61 -17.99 36.30
N VAL A 346 32.80 -19.04 36.35
CA VAL A 346 33.10 -20.20 37.15
C VAL A 346 34.46 -20.83 36.81
N GLU A 347 34.85 -20.80 35.53
CA GLU A 347 36.14 -21.32 35.07
C GLU A 347 37.34 -20.51 35.62
N LYS A 348 37.22 -19.22 35.79
CA LYS A 348 38.22 -18.33 36.39
C LYS A 348 38.23 -18.44 37.91
N ALA A 349 37.06 -18.65 38.53
CA ALA A 349 36.91 -18.76 39.98
C ALA A 349 37.45 -20.09 40.58
N ARG A 350 37.23 -21.19 39.87
CA ARG A 350 37.68 -22.54 40.35
C ARG A 350 39.14 -22.64 40.75
N PRO A 351 40.12 -22.24 39.95
CA PRO A 351 41.55 -22.32 40.33
C PRO A 351 41.87 -21.43 41.51
N ILE A 352 41.21 -20.27 41.65
CA ILE A 352 41.40 -19.36 42.78
C ILE A 352 40.86 -19.99 44.08
N LEU A 353 39.66 -20.58 44.03
CA LEU A 353 39.06 -21.29 45.13
C LEU A 353 39.88 -22.53 45.53
N ALA A 354 40.32 -23.30 44.57
CA ALA A 354 41.13 -24.52 44.85
C ALA A 354 42.49 -24.20 45.49
N ALA A 355 43.11 -23.05 45.15
CA ALA A 355 44.38 -22.64 45.68
C ALA A 355 44.31 -22.00 47.07
N SER A 356 43.09 -21.68 47.57
CA SER A 356 42.88 -20.99 48.83
C SER A 356 42.69 -21.99 49.98
N PRO A 357 43.14 -21.71 51.23
CA PRO A 357 42.88 -22.58 52.37
C PRO A 357 41.39 -22.65 52.70
N GLN A 358 40.94 -23.81 53.17
CA GLN A 358 39.59 -23.98 53.71
C GLN A 358 39.52 -23.30 55.10
N ALA A 359 38.42 -22.56 55.34
CA ALA A 359 38.23 -21.85 56.59
C ALA A 359 37.81 -22.82 57.72
#